data_345981709c843198724eee64c8257856
#
_entry.id   345981709c843198724eee64c8257856
#
_cell.length_a   1.000
_cell.length_b   1.000
_cell.length_c   1.000
_cell.angle_alpha   90.00
_cell.angle_beta   90.00
_cell.angle_gamma   90.00
#
_symmetry.space_group_name_H-M   'P 1'
#
loop_
_entity.id
_entity.type
_entity.pdbx_description
1 polymer ?
#
loop_
_entity_poly.entity_id
_entity_poly.type
_entity_poly.pdbx_seq_one_letter_code
_entity_poly.pdbx_strand_id
1 'polypeptide(L)'
;MSEARARRTDPSTSHAAARKVTNVAKVRNHILSILWARGPLTDPQIAEYYYNRVADGSAPNASESGLRTRRAELVKKGLVHPTGEREKLDTGRTATVWTGEQKA
;
A
#
# COMPACT_ATOMS: atom_id res chain seq x y z
N MET A 1 32.54 14.36 7.25
CA MET A 1 32.22 13.85 6.94
C MET A 1 31.94 13.50 6.83
N SER A 2 31.85 13.59 6.97
CA SER A 2 31.42 13.03 6.73
C SER A 2 31.14 12.65 6.77
N GLU A 3 30.92 12.71 6.99
CA GLU A 3 30.48 12.12 6.88
C GLU A 3 30.02 11.86 6.95
N ALA A 4 29.98 12.01 7.18
CA ALA A 4 29.44 11.55 7.17
C ALA A 4 29.00 11.36 7.24
N ARG A 5 28.72 11.37 7.36
CA ARG A 5 28.42 10.87 7.46
C ARG A 5 27.86 10.38 7.67
N ALA A 6 27.70 10.18 7.81
CA ALA A 6 27.40 9.49 7.99
C ALA A 6 27.49 8.89 7.88
N ARG A 7 27.77 8.52 7.83
CA ARG A 7 28.07 7.79 7.79
C ARG A 7 28.15 6.97 8.02
N ARG A 8 28.30 6.48 8.16
CA ARG A 8 28.59 5.61 8.44
C ARG A 8 28.69 4.72 9.05
N THR A 9 28.76 4.63 9.47
CA THR A 9 28.96 3.49 9.96
C THR A 9 28.08 2.60 10.26
N ASP A 10 27.81 2.33 10.15
CA ASP A 10 27.05 1.62 10.21
C ASP A 10 26.16 1.19 10.54
N PRO A 11 25.68 1.46 10.89
CA PRO A 11 24.86 0.37 11.35
C PRO A 11 23.87 -0.01 10.32
N SER A 12 24.01 -1.15 9.84
CA SER A 12 23.12 -1.69 8.83
C SER A 12 21.69 -1.82 9.36
N THR A 13 21.53 -1.95 10.69
CA THR A 13 20.20 -2.00 11.30
C THR A 13 19.42 -0.72 11.08
N SER A 14 20.08 0.43 11.19
CA SER A 14 19.44 1.71 10.95
C SER A 14 18.98 1.85 9.50
N HIS A 15 19.81 1.40 8.58
CA HIS A 15 19.46 1.44 7.17
C HIS A 15 18.26 0.55 6.86
N ALA A 16 18.21 -0.63 7.45
CA ALA A 16 17.11 -1.54 7.24
C ALA A 16 15.80 -0.95 7.77
N ALA A 17 15.85 -0.32 8.94
CA ALA A 17 14.68 0.29 9.53
C ALA A 17 14.17 1.46 8.68
N ALA A 18 15.08 2.29 8.18
CA ALA A 18 14.71 3.42 7.34
C ALA A 18 14.08 2.94 6.03
N ARG A 19 14.62 1.89 5.44
CA ARG A 19 14.05 1.33 4.21
C ARG A 19 12.65 0.78 4.45
N LYS A 20 12.46 0.12 5.59
CA LYS A 20 11.16 -0.43 5.95
C LYS A 20 10.11 0.65 6.04
N VAL A 21 10.43 1.76 6.70
CA VAL A 21 9.51 2.89 6.83
C VAL A 21 9.21 3.48 5.45
N THR A 22 10.23 3.63 4.63
CA THR A 22 10.06 4.15 3.27
C THR A 22 9.16 3.24 2.44
N ASN A 23 9.35 1.92 2.55
CA ASN A 23 8.52 0.98 1.80
C ASN A 23 7.07 1.02 2.24
N VAL A 24 6.81 1.16 3.53
CA VAL A 24 5.45 1.29 4.04
C VAL A 24 4.76 2.50 3.41
N ALA A 25 5.44 3.64 3.38
CA ALA A 25 4.88 4.85 2.77
C ALA A 25 4.63 4.65 1.27
N LYS A 26 5.56 4.01 0.57
CA LYS A 26 5.40 3.75 -0.85
C LYS A 26 4.22 2.83 -1.13
N VAL A 27 4.07 1.78 -0.34
CA VAL A 27 2.96 0.85 -0.50
C VAL A 27 1.63 1.59 -0.32
N ARG A 28 1.52 2.39 0.73
CA ARG A 28 0.30 3.16 0.96
C ARG A 28 0.00 4.11 -0.21
N ASN A 29 1.01 4.78 -0.72
CA ASN A 29 0.83 5.71 -1.83
C ASN A 29 0.36 4.98 -3.09
N HIS A 30 0.90 3.80 -3.36
CA HIS A 30 0.46 3.01 -4.50
C HIS A 30 -1.00 2.56 -4.35
N ILE A 31 -1.39 2.15 -3.14
CA ILE A 31 -2.78 1.74 -2.92
C ILE A 31 -3.73 2.90 -3.19
N LEU A 32 -3.41 4.10 -2.67
CA LEU A 32 -4.22 5.28 -2.93
C LEU A 32 -4.29 5.60 -4.42
N SER A 33 -3.15 5.58 -5.08
CA SER A 33 -3.06 5.86 -6.52
C SER A 33 -3.92 4.88 -7.32
N ILE A 34 -3.89 3.60 -6.95
CA ILE A 34 -4.69 2.59 -7.62
C ILE A 34 -6.19 2.88 -7.44
N LEU A 35 -6.60 3.21 -6.22
CA LEU A 35 -8.00 3.52 -5.95
C LEU A 35 -8.45 4.77 -6.70
N TRP A 36 -7.59 5.77 -6.79
CA TRP A 36 -7.92 6.98 -7.55
C TRP A 36 -8.04 6.70 -9.04
N ALA A 37 -7.16 5.85 -9.57
CA ALA A 37 -7.11 5.60 -11.01
C ALA A 37 -8.20 4.62 -11.46
N ARG A 38 -8.50 3.61 -10.63
CA ARG A 38 -9.41 2.53 -11.02
C ARG A 38 -10.79 2.66 -10.41
N GLY A 39 -10.93 3.51 -9.39
CA GLY A 39 -12.19 3.67 -8.70
C GLY A 39 -12.34 2.67 -7.57
N PRO A 40 -13.56 2.44 -7.04
CA PRO A 40 -13.75 1.56 -5.90
C PRO A 40 -13.36 0.10 -6.21
N LEU A 41 -12.62 -0.51 -5.27
CA LEU A 41 -12.08 -1.86 -5.44
C LEU A 41 -12.14 -2.62 -4.13
N THR A 42 -12.20 -3.95 -4.24
CA THR A 42 -12.02 -4.84 -3.09
C THR A 42 -10.53 -5.06 -2.84
N ASP A 43 -10.19 -5.62 -1.67
CA ASP A 43 -8.79 -5.94 -1.36
C ASP A 43 -8.14 -6.85 -2.41
N PRO A 44 -8.77 -7.96 -2.86
CA PRO A 44 -8.16 -8.76 -3.91
C PRO A 44 -7.91 -7.98 -5.21
N GLN A 45 -8.81 -7.08 -5.57
CA GLN A 45 -8.63 -6.26 -6.77
C GLN A 45 -7.48 -5.27 -6.59
N ILE A 46 -7.38 -4.67 -5.42
CA ILE A 46 -6.24 -3.79 -5.10
C ILE A 46 -4.94 -4.57 -5.25
N ALA A 47 -4.90 -5.81 -4.71
CA ALA A 47 -3.70 -6.63 -4.79
C ALA A 47 -3.33 -6.94 -6.23
N GLU A 48 -4.32 -7.22 -7.06
CA GLU A 48 -4.06 -7.53 -8.47
C GLU A 48 -3.39 -6.36 -9.18
N TYR A 49 -3.94 -5.17 -9.03
CA TYR A 49 -3.34 -3.97 -9.64
C TYR A 49 -1.99 -3.65 -9.03
N TYR A 50 -1.85 -3.88 -7.72
CA TYR A 50 -0.58 -3.65 -7.05
C TYR A 50 0.52 -4.54 -7.60
N TYR A 51 0.22 -5.84 -7.76
CA TYR A 51 1.23 -6.78 -8.26
C TYR A 51 1.59 -6.53 -9.71
N ASN A 52 0.68 -5.95 -10.50
CA ASN A 52 1.05 -5.49 -11.83
C ASN A 52 2.15 -4.41 -11.76
N ARG A 53 2.07 -3.53 -10.78
CA ARG A 53 3.11 -2.51 -10.57
C ARG A 53 4.41 -3.10 -10.05
N VAL A 54 4.32 -4.14 -9.22
CA VAL A 54 5.53 -4.86 -8.80
C VAL A 54 6.21 -5.50 -10.00
N ALA A 55 5.42 -6.10 -10.89
CA ALA A 55 5.96 -6.77 -12.07
C ALA A 55 6.65 -5.79 -13.02
N ASP A 56 6.15 -4.56 -13.14
CA ASP A 56 6.78 -3.59 -14.03
C ASP A 56 7.87 -2.77 -13.33
N GLY A 57 8.13 -3.04 -12.05
CA GLY A 57 9.21 -2.40 -11.31
C GLY A 57 8.85 -1.09 -10.65
N SER A 58 7.59 -0.65 -10.74
CA SER A 58 7.22 0.65 -10.18
C SER A 58 6.84 0.61 -8.70
N ALA A 59 6.55 -0.58 -8.16
CA ALA A 59 6.15 -0.72 -6.76
C ALA A 59 7.03 -1.74 -6.04
N PRO A 60 7.31 -1.53 -4.74
CA PRO A 60 8.06 -2.50 -3.96
C PRO A 60 7.21 -3.72 -3.65
N ASN A 61 7.88 -4.85 -3.42
CA ASN A 61 7.19 -6.08 -3.03
C ASN A 61 6.42 -5.89 -1.74
N ALA A 62 5.27 -6.54 -1.67
CA ALA A 62 4.47 -6.58 -0.45
C ALA A 62 3.61 -7.84 -0.49
N SER A 63 3.37 -8.44 0.69
CA SER A 63 2.48 -9.58 0.78
C SER A 63 1.02 -9.10 0.73
N GLU A 64 0.10 -10.01 0.42
CA GLU A 64 -1.32 -9.65 0.45
C GLU A 64 -1.74 -9.17 1.83
N SER A 65 -1.24 -9.85 2.86
CA SER A 65 -1.50 -9.43 4.23
C SER A 65 -0.96 -8.03 4.49
N GLY A 66 0.23 -7.72 3.97
CA GLY A 66 0.81 -6.39 4.07
C GLY A 66 -0.02 -5.35 3.37
N LEU A 67 -0.56 -5.67 2.21
CA LEU A 67 -1.43 -4.74 1.48
C LEU A 67 -2.70 -4.43 2.28
N ARG A 68 -3.30 -5.46 2.88
CA ARG A 68 -4.49 -5.24 3.72
C ARG A 68 -4.17 -4.38 4.93
N THR A 69 -3.00 -4.59 5.53
CA THR A 69 -2.57 -3.76 6.67
C THR A 69 -2.38 -2.31 6.25
N ARG A 70 -1.73 -2.09 5.11
CA ARG A 70 -1.53 -0.72 4.61
C ARG A 70 -2.86 -0.07 4.25
N ARG A 71 -3.79 -0.83 3.64
CA ARG A 71 -5.12 -0.31 3.37
C ARG A 71 -5.86 0.06 4.65
N ALA A 72 -5.75 -0.78 5.69
CA ALA A 72 -6.38 -0.49 6.98
C ALA A 72 -5.81 0.78 7.62
N GLU A 73 -4.50 1.00 7.47
CA GLU A 73 -3.88 2.23 7.97
C GLU A 73 -4.43 3.45 7.26
N LEU A 74 -4.69 3.33 5.96
CA LEU A 74 -5.28 4.43 5.20
C LEU A 74 -6.71 4.72 5.64
N VAL A 75 -7.46 3.68 5.99
CA VAL A 75 -8.80 3.86 6.55
C VAL A 75 -8.72 4.64 7.87
N LYS A 76 -7.76 4.28 8.71
CA LYS A 76 -7.56 4.97 9.98
C LYS A 76 -7.21 6.43 9.78
N LYS A 77 -6.47 6.75 8.73
CA LYS A 77 -6.09 8.12 8.42
C LYS A 77 -7.21 8.90 7.73
N GLY A 78 -8.31 8.23 7.37
CA GLY A 78 -9.40 8.89 6.68
C GLY A 78 -9.19 9.08 5.20
N LEU A 79 -8.21 8.38 4.62
CA LEU A 79 -7.90 8.49 3.20
C LEU A 79 -8.55 7.40 2.35
N VAL A 80 -9.04 6.34 2.98
CA VAL A 80 -9.76 5.26 2.33
C VAL A 80 -11.01 4.98 3.15
N HIS A 81 -12.12 4.76 2.47
CA HIS A 81 -13.40 4.54 3.11
C HIS A 81 -14.13 3.36 2.50
N PRO A 82 -14.92 2.61 3.30
CA PRO A 82 -15.81 1.63 2.71
C PRO A 82 -16.94 2.35 1.99
N THR A 83 -17.33 1.81 0.82
CA THR A 83 -18.41 2.42 0.03
C THR A 83 -19.78 2.03 0.54
N GLY A 84 -19.86 1.02 1.41
CA GLY A 84 -21.12 0.42 1.81
C GLY A 84 -21.53 -0.74 0.94
N GLU A 85 -20.83 -0.98 -0.15
CA GLU A 85 -21.10 -2.09 -1.06
C GLU A 85 -20.19 -3.26 -0.75
N ARG A 86 -20.65 -4.44 -1.12
CA ARG A 86 -19.86 -5.66 -0.99
C ARG A 86 -19.92 -6.39 -2.32
N GLU A 87 -18.83 -7.07 -2.63
CA GLU A 87 -18.71 -7.80 -3.88
C GLU A 87 -18.45 -9.27 -3.57
N LYS A 88 -19.10 -10.14 -4.32
CA LYS A 88 -18.90 -11.56 -4.14
C LYS A 88 -17.62 -11.99 -4.84
N LEU A 89 -16.78 -12.73 -4.11
CA LEU A 89 -15.53 -13.22 -4.64
C LEU A 89 -15.72 -14.60 -5.23
N ASP A 90 -14.73 -15.04 -6.04
CA ASP A 90 -14.73 -16.38 -6.62
C ASP A 90 -14.82 -17.48 -5.57
N THR A 91 -14.33 -17.19 -4.37
CA THR A 91 -14.36 -18.15 -3.26
C THR A 91 -15.75 -18.29 -2.65
N GLY A 92 -16.72 -17.48 -3.05
CA GLY A 92 -18.05 -17.45 -2.47
C GLY A 92 -18.19 -16.50 -1.30
N ARG A 93 -17.10 -15.91 -0.84
CA ARG A 93 -17.13 -14.91 0.22
C ARG A 93 -17.40 -13.55 -0.36
N THR A 94 -17.82 -12.63 0.51
CA THR A 94 -18.00 -11.23 0.11
C THR A 94 -16.87 -10.39 0.65
N ALA A 95 -16.55 -9.31 -0.06
CA ALA A 95 -15.51 -8.39 0.34
C ALA A 95 -16.05 -6.97 0.29
N THR A 96 -15.59 -6.15 1.23
CA THR A 96 -15.92 -4.74 1.24
C THR A 96 -15.29 -4.04 0.04
N VAL A 97 -16.03 -3.13 -0.57
CA VAL A 97 -15.54 -2.30 -1.66
C VAL A 97 -15.03 -0.98 -1.05
N TRP A 98 -13.77 -0.66 -1.33
CA TRP A 98 -13.09 0.51 -0.76
C TRP A 98 -12.91 1.59 -1.81
N THR A 99 -12.99 2.83 -1.37
CA THR A 99 -12.72 3.98 -2.25
C THR A 99 -11.68 4.88 -1.59
N GLY A 100 -10.86 5.52 -2.42
CA GLY A 100 -9.84 6.43 -1.97
C GLY A 100 -10.34 7.86 -1.96
N GLU A 101 -10.00 8.60 -0.90
CA GLU A 101 -10.36 10.00 -0.77
C GLU A 101 -9.41 10.82 -1.64
N GLN A 102 -9.95 11.50 -2.63
CA GLN A 102 -9.16 12.40 -3.47
C GLN A 102 -9.20 13.79 -2.88
N LYS A 103 -8.03 14.36 -2.73
CA LYS A 103 -7.96 15.76 -2.35
C LYS A 103 -8.23 16.63 -3.56
N ALA A 104 -9.13 17.52 -3.39
CA ALA A 104 -9.48 18.47 -4.45
C ALA A 104 -8.32 19.45 -4.70
#